data_fe940dce12dd88df1abe403506b345d3
#
_entry.id   fe940dce12dd88df1abe403506b345d3
#
_cell.length_a   1.000
_cell.length_b   1.000
_cell.length_c   1.000
_cell.angle_alpha   90.00
_cell.angle_beta   90.00
_cell.angle_gamma   90.00
#
_symmetry.space_group_name_H-M   'P 1'
#
loop_
_entity.id
_entity.type
_entity.pdbx_description
1 polymer ?
#
loop_
_entity_poly.entity_id
_entity_poly.type
_entity_poly.pdbx_seq_one_letter_code
_entity_poly.pdbx_strand_id
1 'polypeptide(L)'
;MNPSENNLSPSPMKILPLILATLVLAGRSAAEPSPYAGQQTRTIKALSPEEIAGYLAGHGLGLARPAELNGYPGPRHVLDAAAKLKLTAAQSDALQTIFAEMRADAVPLGRSLVARETELDQLFASHQATEPALLALTREIGRIEGELRAVHLRAHIRTERLLTPAQTAAYNQLRGYAAPAARPRD
;
A
#
# COMPACT_ATOMS: atom_id res chain seq x y z
N MET A 1 10.94 -26.71 -106.06
CA MET A 1 10.05 -27.23 -105.04
C MET A 1 10.66 -26.88 -103.67
N ASN A 2 10.13 -25.87 -103.02
CA ASN A 2 10.69 -25.37 -101.79
C ASN A 2 9.51 -25.12 -100.79
N PRO A 3 9.48 -25.66 -99.65
CA PRO A 3 8.57 -25.27 -98.59
C PRO A 3 9.20 -24.25 -97.63
N SER A 4 8.44 -23.26 -97.43
CA SER A 4 8.68 -22.11 -96.56
C SER A 4 8.92 -22.41 -95.10
N GLU A 5 9.99 -21.90 -94.57
CA GLU A 5 10.24 -21.87 -93.17
C GLU A 5 9.53 -20.68 -92.52
N ASN A 6 8.58 -20.91 -91.61
CA ASN A 6 7.97 -19.98 -90.76
C ASN A 6 8.84 -19.68 -89.52
N ASN A 7 9.49 -18.60 -89.50
CA ASN A 7 10.28 -18.12 -88.36
C ASN A 7 9.39 -17.25 -87.44
N LEU A 8 8.92 -17.85 -86.36
CA LEU A 8 8.19 -17.17 -85.29
C LEU A 8 9.19 -16.73 -84.21
N SER A 9 9.51 -15.46 -84.19
CA SER A 9 10.26 -14.82 -83.10
C SER A 9 9.43 -14.72 -81.82
N PRO A 10 9.96 -15.14 -80.64
CA PRO A 10 9.26 -14.93 -79.39
C PRO A 10 9.41 -13.46 -78.91
N SER A 11 8.29 -12.82 -78.61
CA SER A 11 8.23 -11.50 -77.98
C SER A 11 8.78 -11.51 -76.56
N PRO A 12 9.54 -10.49 -76.09
CA PRO A 12 10.05 -10.43 -74.77
C PRO A 12 8.93 -10.13 -73.75
N MET A 13 8.74 -11.04 -72.82
CA MET A 13 7.84 -10.91 -71.68
C MET A 13 8.37 -9.84 -70.74
N LYS A 14 7.67 -8.70 -70.59
CA LYS A 14 8.00 -7.63 -69.68
C LYS A 14 7.69 -8.09 -68.25
N ILE A 15 8.71 -8.42 -67.51
CA ILE A 15 8.62 -8.70 -66.06
C ILE A 15 8.51 -7.35 -65.32
N LEU A 16 7.32 -7.05 -64.84
CA LEU A 16 7.07 -5.86 -63.98
C LEU A 16 7.57 -6.18 -62.56
N PRO A 17 8.51 -5.44 -61.96
CA PRO A 17 8.94 -5.70 -60.60
C PRO A 17 7.83 -5.31 -59.61
N LEU A 18 7.30 -6.31 -58.90
CA LEU A 18 6.38 -6.10 -57.78
C LEU A 18 7.18 -5.55 -56.62
N ILE A 19 7.13 -4.21 -56.42
CA ILE A 19 7.71 -3.54 -55.26
C ILE A 19 6.80 -3.84 -54.04
N LEU A 20 7.18 -4.82 -53.24
CA LEU A 20 6.55 -5.13 -51.98
C LEU A 20 6.94 -4.04 -50.98
N ALA A 21 6.10 -3.02 -50.84
CA ALA A 21 6.27 -1.96 -49.83
C ALA A 21 5.95 -2.59 -48.45
N THR A 22 6.98 -3.02 -47.72
CA THR A 22 6.87 -3.39 -46.32
C THR A 22 6.60 -2.13 -45.50
N LEU A 23 5.33 -1.90 -45.17
CA LEU A 23 4.90 -0.87 -44.22
C LEU A 23 5.38 -1.31 -42.81
N VAL A 24 6.54 -0.81 -42.39
CA VAL A 24 7.02 -0.98 -40.99
C VAL A 24 6.10 -0.10 -40.12
N LEU A 25 5.07 -0.73 -39.54
CA LEU A 25 4.29 -0.12 -38.48
C LEU A 25 5.22 0.00 -37.27
N ALA A 26 5.93 1.13 -37.13
CA ALA A 26 6.62 1.50 -35.90
C ALA A 26 5.56 1.69 -34.82
N GLY A 27 5.21 0.61 -34.13
CA GLY A 27 4.38 0.66 -32.95
C GLY A 27 5.07 1.57 -31.94
N ARG A 28 4.57 2.80 -31.78
CA ARG A 28 4.89 3.65 -30.64
C ARG A 28 4.36 2.89 -29.42
N SER A 29 5.23 2.15 -28.75
CA SER A 29 4.98 1.70 -27.38
C SER A 29 4.82 2.97 -26.55
N ALA A 30 3.59 3.39 -26.31
CA ALA A 30 3.32 4.45 -25.34
C ALA A 30 3.84 3.91 -24.00
N ALA A 31 4.86 4.56 -23.45
CA ALA A 31 5.34 4.23 -22.12
C ALA A 31 4.17 4.33 -21.15
N GLU A 32 3.94 3.29 -20.38
CA GLU A 32 2.89 3.31 -19.39
C GLU A 32 3.16 4.44 -18.37
N PRO A 33 2.12 5.19 -17.96
CA PRO A 33 2.30 6.23 -16.94
C PRO A 33 2.90 5.65 -15.68
N SER A 34 3.81 6.39 -15.05
CA SER A 34 4.36 6.00 -13.74
C SER A 34 3.24 5.79 -12.71
N PRO A 35 3.35 4.79 -11.81
CA PRO A 35 2.40 4.61 -10.71
C PRO A 35 2.34 5.82 -9.76
N TYR A 36 3.29 6.74 -9.86
CA TYR A 36 3.33 7.99 -9.10
C TYR A 36 2.66 9.17 -9.83
N ALA A 37 2.15 8.96 -11.05
CA ALA A 37 1.48 10.02 -11.81
C ALA A 37 0.30 10.61 -11.00
N GLY A 38 0.24 11.94 -10.89
CA GLY A 38 -0.74 12.67 -10.09
C GLY A 38 -0.32 12.91 -8.63
N GLN A 39 0.71 12.22 -8.12
CA GLN A 39 1.19 12.43 -6.75
C GLN A 39 2.17 13.59 -6.60
N GLN A 40 2.70 14.11 -7.71
CA GLN A 40 3.63 15.25 -7.71
C GLN A 40 3.00 16.55 -7.20
N THR A 41 1.67 16.63 -7.12
CA THR A 41 0.92 17.77 -6.59
C THR A 41 0.64 17.69 -5.09
N ARG A 42 0.97 16.56 -4.42
CA ARG A 42 0.80 16.43 -2.97
C ARG A 42 1.70 17.42 -2.24
N THR A 43 1.26 17.86 -1.07
CA THR A 43 2.05 18.73 -0.17
C THR A 43 3.32 18.00 0.31
N ILE A 44 3.18 16.72 0.66
CA ILE A 44 4.27 15.78 0.96
C ILE A 44 4.12 14.63 -0.02
N LYS A 45 5.07 14.43 -0.95
CA LYS A 45 4.91 13.45 -2.04
C LYS A 45 4.77 12.02 -1.53
N ALA A 46 5.47 11.70 -0.43
CA ALA A 46 5.44 10.37 0.18
C ALA A 46 4.15 10.04 0.94
N LEU A 47 3.36 11.05 1.35
CA LEU A 47 2.17 10.86 2.17
C LEU A 47 0.91 11.41 1.47
N SER A 48 -0.17 10.63 1.49
CA SER A 48 -1.48 11.13 1.08
C SER A 48 -2.08 12.06 2.15
N PRO A 49 -3.05 12.91 1.80
CA PRO A 49 -3.76 13.73 2.79
C PRO A 49 -4.40 12.91 3.91
N GLU A 50 -4.91 11.72 3.59
CA GLU A 50 -5.54 10.78 4.53
C GLU A 50 -4.51 10.19 5.50
N GLU A 51 -3.31 9.85 5.02
CA GLU A 51 -2.21 9.36 5.87
C GLU A 51 -1.73 10.47 6.81
N ILE A 52 -1.55 11.70 6.31
CA ILE A 52 -1.20 12.85 7.14
C ILE A 52 -2.24 13.05 8.24
N ALA A 53 -3.53 13.13 7.88
CA ALA A 53 -4.61 13.29 8.85
C ALA A 53 -4.66 12.13 9.86
N GLY A 54 -4.44 10.91 9.41
CA GLY A 54 -4.39 9.72 10.25
C GLY A 54 -3.25 9.76 11.27
N TYR A 55 -2.03 10.09 10.86
CA TYR A 55 -0.90 10.23 11.76
C TYR A 55 -1.13 11.34 12.80
N LEU A 56 -1.64 12.50 12.38
CA LEU A 56 -1.96 13.61 13.27
C LEU A 56 -3.06 13.28 14.29
N ALA A 57 -3.97 12.36 13.94
CA ALA A 57 -5.02 11.86 14.83
C ALA A 57 -4.59 10.65 15.69
N GLY A 58 -3.36 10.15 15.51
CA GLY A 58 -2.83 8.98 16.22
C GLY A 58 -3.43 7.65 15.73
N HIS A 59 -3.78 7.56 14.44
CA HIS A 59 -4.25 6.33 13.82
C HIS A 59 -3.08 5.41 13.45
N GLY A 60 -3.32 4.10 13.52
CA GLY A 60 -2.27 3.09 13.27
C GLY A 60 -1.96 2.80 11.80
N LEU A 61 -2.86 3.19 10.85
CA LEU A 61 -2.66 3.09 9.39
C LEU A 61 -2.05 1.77 8.92
N GLY A 62 -2.44 0.66 9.56
CA GLY A 62 -1.92 -0.68 9.23
C GLY A 62 -0.64 -1.08 9.98
N LEU A 63 -0.05 -0.23 10.81
CA LEU A 63 1.16 -0.54 11.59
C LEU A 63 1.01 -1.77 12.49
N ALA A 64 -0.20 -1.99 13.04
CA ALA A 64 -0.50 -3.13 13.90
C ALA A 64 -1.10 -4.34 13.16
N ARG A 65 -1.08 -4.37 11.82
CA ARG A 65 -1.60 -5.50 11.02
C ARG A 65 -1.05 -6.87 11.44
N PRO A 66 0.24 -7.03 11.78
CA PRO A 66 0.75 -8.31 12.26
C PRO A 66 0.08 -8.79 13.56
N ALA A 67 -0.28 -7.88 14.47
CA ALA A 67 -1.00 -8.24 15.69
C ALA A 67 -2.46 -8.59 15.37
N GLU A 68 -3.15 -7.72 14.65
CA GLU A 68 -4.57 -7.87 14.29
C GLU A 68 -4.85 -9.22 13.60
N LEU A 69 -4.04 -9.58 12.59
CA LEU A 69 -4.22 -10.80 11.81
C LEU A 69 -3.75 -12.08 12.53
N ASN A 70 -3.06 -11.96 13.65
CA ASN A 70 -2.61 -13.08 14.47
C ASN A 70 -3.38 -13.19 15.80
N GLY A 71 -4.60 -12.64 15.87
CA GLY A 71 -5.49 -12.82 17.00
C GLY A 71 -5.25 -11.89 18.18
N TYR A 72 -4.57 -10.77 17.97
CA TYR A 72 -4.41 -9.70 18.95
C TYR A 72 -5.31 -8.51 18.56
N PRO A 73 -6.54 -8.42 19.06
CA PRO A 73 -7.48 -7.37 18.71
C PRO A 73 -7.00 -5.97 19.11
N GLY A 74 -7.33 -4.96 18.29
CA GLY A 74 -7.04 -3.57 18.64
C GLY A 74 -8.10 -2.96 19.56
N PRO A 75 -7.72 -2.09 20.52
CA PRO A 75 -8.64 -1.57 21.55
C PRO A 75 -9.83 -0.82 20.95
N ARG A 76 -9.62 -0.02 19.91
CA ARG A 76 -10.69 0.74 19.26
C ARG A 76 -11.77 -0.18 18.68
N HIS A 77 -11.37 -1.19 17.92
CA HIS A 77 -12.32 -2.10 17.28
C HIS A 77 -13.05 -3.00 18.28
N VAL A 78 -12.38 -3.35 19.40
CA VAL A 78 -13.02 -4.08 20.50
C VAL A 78 -14.07 -3.21 21.17
N LEU A 79 -13.79 -1.94 21.43
CA LEU A 79 -14.76 -0.99 21.98
C LEU A 79 -15.95 -0.77 21.02
N ASP A 80 -15.70 -0.63 19.72
CA ASP A 80 -16.76 -0.50 18.71
C ASP A 80 -17.68 -1.74 18.66
N ALA A 81 -17.15 -2.92 19.05
CA ALA A 81 -17.89 -4.18 19.12
C ALA A 81 -18.35 -4.57 20.52
N ALA A 82 -18.28 -3.69 21.51
CA ALA A 82 -18.48 -3.98 22.94
C ALA A 82 -19.75 -4.79 23.25
N ALA A 83 -20.90 -4.39 22.68
CA ALA A 83 -22.17 -5.07 22.88
C ALA A 83 -22.16 -6.50 22.30
N LYS A 84 -21.59 -6.68 21.09
CA LYS A 84 -21.49 -7.99 20.42
C LYS A 84 -20.55 -8.94 21.16
N LEU A 85 -19.46 -8.39 21.74
CA LEU A 85 -18.49 -9.13 22.52
C LEU A 85 -18.91 -9.32 23.98
N LYS A 86 -20.05 -8.73 24.39
CA LYS A 86 -20.55 -8.77 25.78
C LYS A 86 -19.47 -8.35 26.78
N LEU A 87 -18.78 -7.24 26.51
CA LEU A 87 -17.76 -6.72 27.42
C LEU A 87 -18.38 -6.37 28.77
N THR A 88 -17.69 -6.68 29.87
CA THR A 88 -18.03 -6.14 31.17
C THR A 88 -17.71 -4.66 31.26
N ALA A 89 -18.30 -3.94 32.23
CA ALA A 89 -17.97 -2.53 32.48
C ALA A 89 -16.47 -2.37 32.74
N ALA A 90 -15.88 -3.21 33.59
CA ALA A 90 -14.46 -3.18 33.90
C ALA A 90 -13.57 -3.41 32.65
N GLN A 91 -13.96 -4.30 31.75
CA GLN A 91 -13.23 -4.49 30.49
C GLN A 91 -13.32 -3.24 29.59
N SER A 92 -14.51 -2.64 29.49
CA SER A 92 -14.71 -1.43 28.69
C SER A 92 -13.90 -0.24 29.22
N ASP A 93 -13.88 -0.02 30.55
CA ASP A 93 -13.10 1.04 31.18
C ASP A 93 -11.59 0.85 30.98
N ALA A 94 -11.09 -0.37 31.17
CA ALA A 94 -9.70 -0.72 30.91
C ALA A 94 -9.30 -0.52 29.44
N LEU A 95 -10.17 -0.89 28.50
CA LEU A 95 -9.94 -0.72 27.07
C LEU A 95 -9.94 0.77 26.67
N GLN A 96 -10.83 1.59 27.25
CA GLN A 96 -10.83 3.03 27.05
C GLN A 96 -9.51 3.66 27.53
N THR A 97 -8.99 3.22 28.69
CA THR A 97 -7.70 3.64 29.22
C THR A 97 -6.56 3.27 28.25
N ILE A 98 -6.49 2.02 27.81
CA ILE A 98 -5.48 1.57 26.83
C ILE A 98 -5.54 2.40 25.55
N PHE A 99 -6.74 2.66 25.04
CA PHE A 99 -6.92 3.45 23.83
C PHE A 99 -6.49 4.89 24.00
N ALA A 100 -6.83 5.51 25.15
CA ALA A 100 -6.44 6.89 25.45
C ALA A 100 -4.92 7.04 25.57
N GLU A 101 -4.25 6.13 26.30
CA GLU A 101 -2.79 6.10 26.46
C GLU A 101 -2.09 5.89 25.11
N MET A 102 -2.56 4.92 24.32
CA MET A 102 -2.04 4.70 22.97
C MET A 102 -2.11 5.96 22.12
N ARG A 103 -3.25 6.70 22.15
CA ARG A 103 -3.39 7.94 21.38
C ARG A 103 -2.48 9.05 21.92
N ALA A 104 -2.35 9.16 23.25
CA ALA A 104 -1.47 10.15 23.86
C ALA A 104 0.00 9.96 23.42
N ASP A 105 0.44 8.72 23.27
CA ASP A 105 1.78 8.39 22.78
C ASP A 105 1.89 8.52 21.25
N ALA A 106 0.86 8.13 20.50
CA ALA A 106 0.90 8.08 19.03
C ALA A 106 0.83 9.48 18.38
N VAL A 107 0.04 10.40 18.93
CA VAL A 107 -0.15 11.75 18.34
C VAL A 107 1.16 12.53 18.24
N PRO A 108 1.99 12.67 19.28
CA PRO A 108 3.26 13.40 19.16
C PRO A 108 4.23 12.72 18.17
N LEU A 109 4.28 11.39 18.13
CA LEU A 109 5.09 10.65 17.16
C LEU A 109 4.59 10.86 15.73
N GLY A 110 3.28 10.83 15.51
CA GLY A 110 2.67 11.12 14.20
C GLY A 110 2.98 12.53 13.71
N ARG A 111 2.93 13.54 14.60
CA ARG A 111 3.33 14.91 14.28
C ARG A 111 4.81 15.00 13.89
N SER A 112 5.67 14.32 14.64
CA SER A 112 7.11 14.26 14.34
C SER A 112 7.37 13.58 13.01
N LEU A 113 6.69 12.49 12.70
CA LEU A 113 6.79 11.78 11.42
C LEU A 113 6.43 12.70 10.25
N VAL A 114 5.27 13.36 10.31
CA VAL A 114 4.81 14.29 9.27
C VAL A 114 5.81 15.44 9.09
N ALA A 115 6.39 15.96 10.18
CA ALA A 115 7.39 17.02 10.09
C ALA A 115 8.68 16.55 9.40
N ARG A 116 9.20 15.36 9.73
CA ARG A 116 10.42 14.81 9.09
C ARG A 116 10.19 14.46 7.62
N GLU A 117 9.02 13.91 7.27
CA GLU A 117 8.65 13.68 5.87
C GLU A 117 8.51 14.98 5.07
N THR A 118 8.02 16.05 5.72
CA THR A 118 8.00 17.39 5.11
C THR A 118 9.42 17.90 4.84
N GLU A 119 10.33 17.74 5.78
CA GLU A 119 11.73 18.14 5.59
C GLU A 119 12.42 17.34 4.49
N LEU A 120 12.14 16.02 4.41
CA LEU A 120 12.65 15.16 3.36
C LEU A 120 12.14 15.61 1.98
N ASP A 121 10.85 15.90 1.87
CA ASP A 121 10.25 16.42 0.62
C ASP A 121 10.89 17.75 0.21
N GLN A 122 11.07 18.68 1.15
CA GLN A 122 11.71 19.98 0.90
C GLN A 122 13.17 19.84 0.47
N LEU A 123 13.90 18.90 1.03
CA LEU A 123 15.30 18.63 0.68
C LEU A 123 15.43 18.30 -0.82
N PHE A 124 14.52 17.49 -1.35
CA PHE A 124 14.47 17.17 -2.78
C PHE A 124 13.87 18.30 -3.63
N ALA A 125 12.79 18.94 -3.16
CA ALA A 125 12.13 20.02 -3.89
C ALA A 125 13.05 21.23 -4.13
N SER A 126 13.95 21.52 -3.19
CA SER A 126 14.94 22.60 -3.30
C SER A 126 16.20 22.23 -4.11
N HIS A 127 16.34 20.99 -4.59
CA HIS A 127 17.54 20.46 -5.24
C HIS A 127 18.81 20.57 -4.36
N GLN A 128 18.66 20.58 -3.02
CA GLN A 128 19.77 20.67 -2.06
C GLN A 128 20.07 19.33 -1.38
N ALA A 129 19.55 18.22 -1.93
CA ALA A 129 19.77 16.91 -1.36
C ALA A 129 21.25 16.52 -1.40
N THR A 130 21.78 16.21 -0.22
CA THR A 130 23.12 15.63 -0.04
C THR A 130 22.98 14.28 0.67
N GLU A 131 23.89 13.35 0.42
CA GLU A 131 23.87 12.04 1.06
C GLU A 131 23.89 12.11 2.60
N PRO A 132 24.71 12.94 3.27
CA PRO A 132 24.67 13.08 4.72
C PRO A 132 23.30 13.57 5.25
N ALA A 133 22.67 14.57 4.63
CA ALA A 133 21.37 15.09 5.03
C ALA A 133 20.26 14.03 4.83
N LEU A 134 20.30 13.34 3.69
CA LEU A 134 19.38 12.22 3.39
C LEU A 134 19.47 11.14 4.47
N LEU A 135 20.68 10.67 4.78
CA LEU A 135 20.88 9.61 5.78
C LEU A 135 20.46 10.04 7.19
N ALA A 136 20.64 11.30 7.57
CA ALA A 136 20.18 11.81 8.84
C ALA A 136 18.66 11.80 8.95
N LEU A 137 17.95 12.31 7.94
CA LEU A 137 16.49 12.35 7.92
C LEU A 137 15.87 10.95 7.86
N THR A 138 16.37 10.07 7.00
CA THR A 138 15.79 8.71 6.86
C THR A 138 16.01 7.85 8.10
N ARG A 139 17.12 8.00 8.82
CA ARG A 139 17.32 7.34 10.12
C ARG A 139 16.33 7.82 11.16
N GLU A 140 16.07 9.13 11.22
CA GLU A 140 15.12 9.70 12.18
C GLU A 140 13.69 9.30 11.85
N ILE A 141 13.28 9.31 10.56
CA ILE A 141 11.99 8.82 10.09
C ILE A 141 11.81 7.35 10.51
N GLY A 142 12.78 6.49 10.21
CA GLY A 142 12.70 5.07 10.56
C GLY A 142 12.63 4.82 12.07
N ARG A 143 13.31 5.64 12.89
CA ARG A 143 13.19 5.58 14.34
C ARG A 143 11.78 5.92 14.81
N ILE A 144 11.22 7.04 14.32
CA ILE A 144 9.87 7.48 14.67
C ILE A 144 8.81 6.46 14.23
N GLU A 145 8.91 5.93 13.02
CA GLU A 145 8.02 4.88 12.51
C GLU A 145 8.07 3.61 13.37
N GLY A 146 9.27 3.19 13.76
CA GLY A 146 9.46 2.05 14.66
C GLY A 146 8.80 2.27 16.03
N GLU A 147 8.96 3.45 16.63
CA GLU A 147 8.33 3.82 17.89
C GLU A 147 6.81 3.90 17.76
N LEU A 148 6.30 4.56 16.73
CA LEU A 148 4.86 4.66 16.46
C LEU A 148 4.24 3.26 16.29
N ARG A 149 4.90 2.39 15.55
CA ARG A 149 4.48 0.99 15.39
C ARG A 149 4.45 0.26 16.71
N ALA A 150 5.47 0.43 17.56
CA ALA A 150 5.54 -0.20 18.88
C ALA A 150 4.42 0.26 19.81
N VAL A 151 4.03 1.54 19.78
CA VAL A 151 2.89 2.08 20.52
C VAL A 151 1.62 1.33 20.17
N HIS A 152 1.31 1.18 18.89
CA HIS A 152 0.11 0.45 18.45
C HIS A 152 0.17 -1.03 18.81
N LEU A 153 1.30 -1.71 18.55
CA LEU A 153 1.46 -3.13 18.86
C LEU A 153 1.33 -3.42 20.37
N ARG A 154 1.87 -2.56 21.24
CA ARG A 154 1.70 -2.69 22.71
C ARG A 154 0.23 -2.59 23.10
N ALA A 155 -0.54 -1.69 22.50
CA ALA A 155 -1.96 -1.57 22.76
C ALA A 155 -2.72 -2.85 22.39
N HIS A 156 -2.38 -3.49 21.27
CA HIS A 156 -2.96 -4.79 20.88
C HIS A 156 -2.64 -5.91 21.90
N ILE A 157 -1.38 -6.01 22.36
CA ILE A 157 -0.98 -6.98 23.37
C ILE A 157 -1.76 -6.77 24.68
N ARG A 158 -1.92 -5.53 25.12
CA ARG A 158 -2.67 -5.20 26.33
C ARG A 158 -4.15 -5.51 26.19
N THR A 159 -4.72 -5.23 25.03
CA THR A 159 -6.13 -5.52 24.72
C THR A 159 -6.42 -7.02 24.76
N GLU A 160 -5.58 -7.83 24.12
CA GLU A 160 -5.75 -9.29 24.08
C GLU A 160 -5.79 -9.88 25.51
N ARG A 161 -4.93 -9.42 26.41
CA ARG A 161 -4.89 -9.87 27.80
C ARG A 161 -6.14 -9.58 28.63
N LEU A 162 -6.97 -8.61 28.20
CA LEU A 162 -8.23 -8.28 28.86
C LEU A 162 -9.41 -9.14 28.38
N LEU A 163 -9.26 -9.78 27.22
CA LEU A 163 -10.33 -10.55 26.61
C LEU A 163 -10.25 -12.02 27.01
N THR A 164 -11.43 -12.64 27.11
CA THR A 164 -11.49 -14.11 27.20
C THR A 164 -11.23 -14.74 25.82
N PRO A 165 -10.78 -16.00 25.77
CA PRO A 165 -10.63 -16.71 24.49
C PRO A 165 -11.92 -16.71 23.64
N ALA A 166 -13.08 -16.78 24.27
CA ALA A 166 -14.38 -16.72 23.58
C ALA A 166 -14.64 -15.34 22.96
N GLN A 167 -14.27 -14.25 23.66
CA GLN A 167 -14.39 -12.89 23.12
C GLN A 167 -13.42 -12.66 21.96
N THR A 168 -12.19 -13.15 22.05
CA THR A 168 -11.22 -13.06 20.94
C THR A 168 -11.70 -13.86 19.72
N ALA A 169 -12.24 -15.06 19.92
CA ALA A 169 -12.81 -15.86 18.83
C ALA A 169 -14.01 -15.16 18.18
N ALA A 170 -14.92 -14.59 18.98
CA ALA A 170 -16.06 -13.80 18.49
C ALA A 170 -15.60 -12.56 17.72
N TYR A 171 -14.57 -11.86 18.22
CA TYR A 171 -13.97 -10.73 17.52
C TYR A 171 -13.43 -11.14 16.13
N ASN A 172 -12.66 -12.21 16.05
CA ASN A 172 -12.13 -12.69 14.77
C ASN A 172 -13.24 -13.06 13.77
N GLN A 173 -14.35 -13.64 14.24
CA GLN A 173 -15.53 -13.88 13.40
C GLN A 173 -16.16 -12.57 12.91
N LEU A 174 -16.36 -11.59 13.78
CA LEU A 174 -16.91 -10.28 13.43
C LEU A 174 -16.07 -9.52 12.41
N ARG A 175 -14.75 -9.71 12.46
CA ARG A 175 -13.77 -9.07 11.56
C ARG A 175 -13.53 -9.87 10.27
N GLY A 176 -14.09 -11.07 10.13
CA GLY A 176 -13.87 -11.93 8.98
C GLY A 176 -12.48 -12.59 8.95
N TYR A 177 -11.79 -12.67 10.09
CA TYR A 177 -10.46 -13.30 10.21
C TYR A 177 -10.53 -14.79 10.56
N ALA A 178 -11.68 -15.28 10.97
CA ALA A 178 -11.86 -16.71 11.18
C ALA A 178 -11.72 -17.45 9.84
N ALA A 179 -10.87 -18.48 9.79
CA ALA A 179 -10.85 -19.37 8.65
C ALA A 179 -12.26 -19.91 8.41
N PRO A 180 -12.74 -20.04 7.14
CA PRO A 180 -14.00 -20.73 6.88
C PRO A 180 -13.94 -22.09 7.56
N ALA A 181 -14.99 -22.44 8.33
CA ALA A 181 -15.09 -23.76 8.94
C ALA A 181 -14.81 -24.79 7.84
N ALA A 182 -13.86 -25.69 8.06
CA ALA A 182 -13.55 -26.73 7.10
C ALA A 182 -14.84 -27.45 6.77
N ARG A 183 -15.25 -27.48 5.49
CA ARG A 183 -16.40 -28.25 5.06
C ARG A 183 -16.15 -29.69 5.48
N PRO A 184 -17.14 -30.38 6.07
CA PRO A 184 -17.03 -31.82 6.27
C PRO A 184 -16.63 -32.43 4.93
N ARG A 185 -15.60 -33.29 4.92
CA ARG A 185 -15.31 -34.12 3.76
C ARG A 185 -16.32 -35.22 3.75
N ASP A 186 -17.22 -35.20 2.77
CA ASP A 186 -18.11 -36.31 2.44
C ASP A 186 -17.28 -37.51 1.96
#